data_5015c8388f013f068ac44228bd91d1a3
#
_entry.id   5015c8388f013f068ac44228bd91d1a3
#
_cell.length_a   1.000
_cell.length_b   1.000
_cell.length_c   1.000
_cell.angle_alpha   90.00
_cell.angle_beta   90.00
_cell.angle_gamma   90.00
#
_symmetry.space_group_name_H-M   'P 1'
#
loop_
_entity.id
_entity.type
_entity.pdbx_description
1 polymer ?
#
loop_
_entity_poly.entity_id
_entity_poly.type
_entity_poly.pdbx_seq_one_letter_code
_entity_poly.pdbx_strand_id
1 'polypeptide(L)'
;MRGFVDGSVAVSLPAYLLALGHGSLAVGLLSTVTLLGSALATLAVGAWGHRAAPRTLLLGAALLMAATGLAFAGLSAFAPLLLVAFLGTLNPGAGDVSVFLPLEHARLASLSRSSTERTTLFARYSLAGSLSAAFGALAVGLPAWLAQHAAWALVDALRAMFVLYAVIGLVIWQLYRRLPLPAASAAPASAPAPLGPSRGVVVKLAALFSLDAFAGGLVLNSLVSLWLLQRFGLSLTAAGAFFFWSGLLSAVSQLVAPWLARRIGLLNTMVFTHIPATCA
;
A
#
# COMPACT_ATOMS: atom_id res chain seq x y z
N MET A 1 -0.35 -7.59 -8.52
CA MET A 1 0.92 -8.14 -8.01
C MET A 1 1.42 -7.40 -6.78
N ARG A 2 1.68 -6.07 -6.84
CA ARG A 2 2.12 -5.29 -5.67
C ARG A 2 1.15 -5.45 -4.49
N GLY A 3 -0.15 -5.23 -4.68
CA GLY A 3 -1.15 -5.41 -3.63
C GLY A 3 -1.06 -6.76 -2.92
N PHE A 4 -0.71 -7.85 -3.62
CA PHE A 4 -0.55 -9.16 -3.02
C PHE A 4 0.54 -9.17 -1.94
N VAL A 5 1.74 -8.66 -2.27
CA VAL A 5 2.84 -8.62 -1.29
C VAL A 5 2.64 -7.55 -0.23
N ASP A 6 1.98 -6.42 -0.55
CA ASP A 6 1.62 -5.42 0.45
C ASP A 6 0.64 -6.00 1.47
N GLY A 7 -0.39 -6.74 1.02
CA GLY A 7 -1.33 -7.42 1.91
C GLY A 7 -0.66 -8.50 2.76
N SER A 8 0.28 -9.27 2.19
CA SER A 8 1.02 -10.26 2.96
C SER A 8 1.93 -9.63 4.01
N VAL A 9 2.66 -8.58 3.65
CA VAL A 9 3.58 -7.87 4.55
C VAL A 9 2.83 -7.18 5.68
N ALA A 10 1.71 -6.52 5.40
CA ALA A 10 0.91 -5.86 6.43
C ALA A 10 0.49 -6.82 7.57
N VAL A 11 0.22 -8.07 7.25
CA VAL A 11 -0.19 -9.09 8.24
C VAL A 11 1.01 -9.83 8.84
N SER A 12 2.05 -10.14 8.05
CA SER A 12 3.21 -10.93 8.51
C SER A 12 4.27 -10.11 9.24
N LEU A 13 4.36 -8.80 9.01
CA LEU A 13 5.39 -7.92 9.58
C LEU A 13 5.46 -7.98 11.12
N PRO A 14 4.34 -7.92 11.87
CA PRO A 14 4.37 -8.07 13.33
C PRO A 14 4.92 -9.43 13.77
N ALA A 15 4.45 -10.52 13.14
CA ALA A 15 4.92 -11.86 13.44
C ALA A 15 6.42 -12.01 13.15
N TYR A 16 6.91 -11.41 12.08
CA TYR A 16 8.34 -11.39 11.72
C TYR A 16 9.18 -10.67 12.77
N LEU A 17 8.78 -9.48 13.19
CA LEU A 17 9.50 -8.71 14.20
C LEU A 17 9.50 -9.41 15.56
N LEU A 18 8.37 -9.99 15.96
CA LEU A 18 8.27 -10.79 17.19
C LEU A 18 9.16 -12.05 17.11
N ALA A 19 9.19 -12.74 15.96
CA ALA A 19 10.04 -13.91 15.75
C ALA A 19 11.55 -13.57 15.74
N LEU A 20 11.92 -12.34 15.39
CA LEU A 20 13.29 -11.82 15.54
C LEU A 20 13.63 -11.41 16.99
N GLY A 21 12.70 -11.51 17.93
CA GLY A 21 12.88 -11.10 19.33
C GLY A 21 12.60 -9.64 19.62
N HIS A 22 12.04 -8.89 18.66
CA HIS A 22 11.66 -7.50 18.88
C HIS A 22 10.25 -7.41 19.51
N GLY A 23 10.07 -6.47 20.43
CA GLY A 23 8.78 -6.30 21.14
C GLY A 23 7.73 -5.52 20.32
N SER A 24 6.52 -5.41 20.89
CA SER A 24 5.39 -4.70 20.28
C SER A 24 5.69 -3.24 19.96
N LEU A 25 6.48 -2.57 20.81
CA LEU A 25 6.93 -1.18 20.57
C LEU A 25 7.72 -1.08 19.27
N ALA A 26 8.57 -2.07 18.96
CA ALA A 26 9.34 -2.09 17.72
C ALA A 26 8.43 -2.17 16.49
N VAL A 27 7.33 -2.94 16.55
CA VAL A 27 6.32 -2.99 15.47
C VAL A 27 5.68 -1.63 15.26
N GLY A 28 5.28 -0.95 16.33
CA GLY A 28 4.70 0.38 16.29
C GLY A 28 5.66 1.43 15.71
N LEU A 29 6.90 1.45 16.20
CA LEU A 29 7.95 2.36 15.72
C LEU A 29 8.26 2.13 14.24
N LEU A 30 8.44 0.88 13.83
CA LEU A 30 8.74 0.54 12.44
C LEU A 30 7.58 0.95 11.53
N SER A 31 6.33 0.68 11.91
CA SER A 31 5.14 1.09 11.16
C SER A 31 5.05 2.61 11.03
N THR A 32 5.28 3.35 12.11
CA THR A 32 5.28 4.83 12.11
C THR A 32 6.37 5.39 11.21
N VAL A 33 7.59 4.87 11.32
CA VAL A 33 8.74 5.31 10.50
C VAL A 33 8.53 5.00 9.03
N THR A 34 7.93 3.85 8.70
CA THR A 34 7.54 3.49 7.33
C THR A 34 6.53 4.49 6.74
N LEU A 35 5.50 4.84 7.51
CA LEU A 35 4.50 5.84 7.06
C LEU A 35 5.13 7.21 6.87
N LEU A 36 5.99 7.64 7.79
CA LEU A 36 6.71 8.90 7.69
C LEU A 36 7.60 8.94 6.44
N GLY A 37 8.38 7.89 6.20
CA GLY A 37 9.22 7.77 5.02
C GLY A 37 8.40 7.80 3.72
N SER A 38 7.30 7.07 3.68
CA SER A 38 6.38 7.04 2.52
C SER A 38 5.72 8.40 2.28
N ALA A 39 5.33 9.12 3.33
CA ALA A 39 4.77 10.47 3.23
C ALA A 39 5.82 11.45 2.65
N LEU A 40 7.05 11.42 3.17
CA LEU A 40 8.13 12.26 2.66
C LEU A 40 8.50 11.92 1.22
N ALA A 41 8.55 10.64 0.85
CA ALA A 41 8.80 10.21 -0.52
C ALA A 41 7.68 10.68 -1.46
N THR A 42 6.42 10.60 -1.03
CA THR A 42 5.26 11.09 -1.81
C THR A 42 5.32 12.60 -1.99
N LEU A 43 5.65 13.35 -0.94
CA LEU A 43 5.84 14.81 -1.02
C LEU A 43 7.01 15.16 -1.94
N ALA A 44 8.13 14.44 -1.87
CA ALA A 44 9.27 14.63 -2.76
C ALA A 44 8.91 14.39 -4.22
N VAL A 45 8.16 13.32 -4.52
CA VAL A 45 7.64 13.05 -5.87
C VAL A 45 6.66 14.14 -6.31
N GLY A 46 5.80 14.62 -5.43
CA GLY A 46 4.90 15.75 -5.74
C GLY A 46 5.64 17.04 -6.07
N ALA A 47 6.69 17.36 -5.31
CA ALA A 47 7.45 18.61 -5.47
C ALA A 47 8.44 18.55 -6.64
N TRP A 48 9.14 17.44 -6.83
CA TRP A 48 10.25 17.32 -7.78
C TRP A 48 10.04 16.29 -8.89
N GLY A 49 8.98 15.49 -8.83
CA GLY A 49 8.70 14.42 -9.79
C GLY A 49 8.54 14.93 -11.23
N HIS A 50 8.12 16.19 -11.41
CA HIS A 50 8.04 16.84 -12.73
C HIS A 50 9.41 16.97 -13.42
N ARG A 51 10.53 16.89 -12.67
CA ARG A 51 11.90 16.99 -13.20
C ARG A 51 12.42 15.66 -13.78
N ALA A 52 11.72 14.56 -13.52
CA ALA A 52 12.12 13.22 -13.98
C ALA A 52 11.02 12.61 -14.84
N ALA A 53 11.40 11.78 -15.81
CA ALA A 53 10.41 11.06 -16.59
C ALA A 53 9.60 10.10 -15.68
N PRO A 54 8.26 10.03 -15.79
CA PRO A 54 7.43 9.15 -14.98
C PRO A 54 7.88 7.69 -14.99
N ARG A 55 8.42 7.24 -16.13
CA ARG A 55 9.01 5.91 -16.30
C ARG A 55 10.20 5.69 -15.37
N THR A 56 11.11 6.67 -15.27
CA THR A 56 12.30 6.58 -14.41
C THR A 56 11.90 6.49 -12.94
N LEU A 57 10.90 7.26 -12.52
CA LEU A 57 10.36 7.22 -11.16
C LEU A 57 9.73 5.86 -10.83
N LEU A 58 8.92 5.30 -11.74
CA LEU A 58 8.33 3.96 -11.55
C LEU A 58 9.37 2.85 -11.52
N LEU A 59 10.39 2.92 -12.38
CA LEU A 59 11.50 1.95 -12.37
C LEU A 59 12.33 2.07 -11.09
N GLY A 60 12.62 3.28 -10.64
CA GLY A 60 13.31 3.53 -9.37
C GLY A 60 12.53 3.01 -8.17
N ALA A 61 11.22 3.26 -8.11
CA ALA A 61 10.35 2.75 -7.05
C ALA A 61 10.31 1.20 -7.04
N ALA A 62 10.27 0.56 -8.21
CA ALA A 62 10.27 -0.90 -8.30
C ALA A 62 11.61 -1.52 -7.88
N LEU A 63 12.76 -0.89 -8.19
CA LEU A 63 14.07 -1.32 -7.69
C LEU A 63 14.18 -1.10 -6.18
N LEU A 64 13.68 0.03 -5.67
CA LEU A 64 13.63 0.30 -4.24
C LEU A 64 12.78 -0.75 -3.51
N MET A 65 11.67 -1.18 -4.11
CA MET A 65 10.85 -2.28 -3.62
C MET A 65 11.65 -3.58 -3.52
N ALA A 66 12.38 -3.95 -4.56
CA ALA A 66 13.23 -5.14 -4.56
C ALA A 66 14.32 -5.05 -3.48
N ALA A 67 15.01 -3.92 -3.38
CA ALA A 67 16.04 -3.68 -2.36
C ALA A 67 15.46 -3.75 -0.94
N THR A 68 14.27 -3.17 -0.71
CA THR A 68 13.55 -3.24 0.57
C THR A 68 13.27 -4.69 0.97
N GLY A 69 12.73 -5.50 0.05
CA GLY A 69 12.45 -6.91 0.32
C GLY A 69 13.71 -7.72 0.66
N LEU A 70 14.79 -7.55 -0.12
CA LEU A 70 16.08 -8.22 0.15
C LEU A 70 16.69 -7.79 1.49
N ALA A 71 16.60 -6.51 1.81
CA ALA A 71 17.12 -5.99 3.08
C ALA A 71 16.34 -6.58 4.27
N PHE A 72 15.00 -6.63 4.21
CA PHE A 72 14.21 -7.28 5.26
C PHE A 72 14.44 -8.78 5.35
N ALA A 73 14.72 -9.47 4.25
CA ALA A 73 15.06 -10.89 4.27
C ALA A 73 16.45 -11.16 4.89
N GLY A 74 17.41 -10.23 4.72
CA GLY A 74 18.80 -10.44 5.17
C GLY A 74 19.15 -9.82 6.52
N LEU A 75 18.42 -8.78 6.97
CA LEU A 75 18.70 -8.06 8.19
C LEU A 75 17.88 -8.59 9.37
N SER A 76 18.49 -8.59 10.58
CA SER A 76 17.80 -8.97 11.81
C SER A 76 17.90 -7.88 12.89
N ALA A 77 18.89 -6.98 12.81
CA ALA A 77 19.05 -5.91 13.76
C ALA A 77 18.01 -4.79 13.53
N PHE A 78 17.45 -4.26 14.61
CA PHE A 78 16.33 -3.31 14.55
C PHE A 78 16.69 -1.99 13.86
N ALA A 79 17.85 -1.40 14.18
CA ALA A 79 18.24 -0.10 13.63
C ALA A 79 18.37 -0.10 12.08
N PRO A 80 19.07 -1.06 11.43
CA PRO A 80 19.07 -1.12 9.98
C PRO A 80 17.69 -1.44 9.39
N LEU A 81 16.85 -2.27 10.03
CA LEU A 81 15.47 -2.49 9.59
C LEU A 81 14.65 -1.20 9.62
N LEU A 82 14.84 -0.36 10.64
CA LEU A 82 14.18 0.94 10.76
C LEU A 82 14.59 1.88 9.64
N LEU A 83 15.89 1.93 9.30
CA LEU A 83 16.41 2.72 8.19
C LEU A 83 15.83 2.25 6.85
N VAL A 84 15.80 0.94 6.62
CA VAL A 84 15.21 0.35 5.41
C VAL A 84 13.70 0.60 5.34
N ALA A 85 13.00 0.56 6.47
CA ALA A 85 11.59 0.89 6.55
C ALA A 85 11.29 2.36 6.21
N PHE A 86 12.16 3.27 6.64
CA PHE A 86 12.05 4.70 6.34
C PHE A 86 12.26 5.02 4.86
N LEU A 87 13.31 4.44 4.27
CA LEU A 87 13.70 4.71 2.87
C LEU A 87 12.93 3.85 1.87
N GLY A 88 12.40 2.72 2.30
CA GLY A 88 11.83 1.68 1.48
C GLY A 88 10.38 1.92 1.07
N THR A 89 9.77 0.86 0.55
CA THR A 89 8.41 0.89 0.00
C THR A 89 7.47 -0.05 0.73
N LEU A 90 7.82 -0.50 1.95
CA LEU A 90 6.91 -1.34 2.73
C LEU A 90 5.59 -0.62 2.99
N ASN A 91 4.51 -1.38 3.05
CA ASN A 91 3.18 -0.84 3.33
C ASN A 91 2.52 -1.59 4.50
N PRO A 92 2.67 -1.09 5.73
CA PRO A 92 2.09 -1.73 6.91
C PRO A 92 0.56 -1.63 6.97
N GLY A 93 -0.05 -0.79 6.14
CA GLY A 93 -1.50 -0.60 6.06
C GLY A 93 -2.18 -1.42 4.98
N ALA A 94 -1.43 -2.09 4.09
CA ALA A 94 -1.95 -2.79 2.90
C ALA A 94 -2.89 -1.94 2.01
N GLY A 95 -2.78 -0.63 2.11
CA GLY A 95 -3.67 0.33 1.46
C GLY A 95 -2.89 1.37 0.65
N ASP A 96 -3.35 2.59 0.72
CA ASP A 96 -3.01 3.67 -0.20
C ASP A 96 -1.69 4.40 0.11
N VAL A 97 -0.86 3.88 1.00
CA VAL A 97 0.39 4.54 1.40
C VAL A 97 1.55 4.00 0.58
N SER A 98 1.82 4.58 -0.57
CA SER A 98 2.94 4.16 -1.42
C SER A 98 3.32 5.26 -2.41
N VAL A 99 4.62 5.42 -2.65
CA VAL A 99 5.16 6.30 -3.70
C VAL A 99 4.67 5.92 -5.11
N PHE A 100 4.26 4.68 -5.31
CA PHE A 100 3.68 4.22 -6.59
C PHE A 100 2.32 4.82 -6.87
N LEU A 101 1.49 5.00 -5.84
CA LEU A 101 0.08 5.38 -5.99
C LEU A 101 -0.10 6.70 -6.78
N PRO A 102 0.54 7.83 -6.41
CA PRO A 102 0.39 9.05 -7.16
C PRO A 102 0.89 8.93 -8.61
N LEU A 103 1.95 8.16 -8.86
CA LEU A 103 2.50 7.94 -10.20
C LEU A 103 1.55 7.11 -11.08
N GLU A 104 1.01 6.02 -10.53
CA GLU A 104 0.06 5.15 -11.22
C GLU A 104 -1.29 5.87 -11.45
N HIS A 105 -1.78 6.61 -10.46
CA HIS A 105 -3.02 7.40 -10.59
C HIS A 105 -2.89 8.52 -11.63
N ALA A 106 -1.77 9.24 -11.66
CA ALA A 106 -1.52 10.23 -12.70
C ALA A 106 -1.55 9.58 -14.09
N ARG A 107 -0.99 8.37 -14.23
CA ARG A 107 -1.00 7.61 -15.47
C ARG A 107 -2.42 7.16 -15.85
N LEU A 108 -3.18 6.59 -14.92
CA LEU A 108 -4.57 6.18 -15.15
C LEU A 108 -5.43 7.39 -15.57
N ALA A 109 -5.26 8.53 -14.91
CA ALA A 109 -5.96 9.76 -15.26
C ALA A 109 -5.63 10.23 -16.69
N SER A 110 -4.37 10.10 -17.13
CA SER A 110 -3.94 10.48 -18.48
C SER A 110 -4.46 9.56 -19.59
N LEU A 111 -4.85 8.34 -19.27
CA LEU A 111 -5.41 7.36 -20.22
C LEU A 111 -6.92 7.52 -20.41
N SER A 112 -7.61 8.19 -19.48
CA SER A 112 -9.06 8.35 -19.54
C SER A 112 -9.46 9.53 -20.42
N ARG A 113 -10.44 9.33 -21.30
CA ARG A 113 -10.97 10.36 -22.21
C ARG A 113 -12.20 11.09 -21.66
N SER A 114 -12.87 10.51 -20.67
CA SER A 114 -14.05 11.10 -20.02
C SER A 114 -14.02 10.88 -18.50
N SER A 115 -14.84 11.66 -17.76
CA SER A 115 -14.98 11.51 -16.31
C SER A 115 -15.53 10.12 -15.92
N THR A 116 -16.47 9.60 -16.67
CA THR A 116 -17.07 8.29 -16.44
C THR A 116 -16.07 7.16 -16.67
N GLU A 117 -15.28 7.24 -17.76
CA GLU A 117 -14.20 6.28 -18.03
C GLU A 117 -13.15 6.32 -16.92
N ARG A 118 -12.78 7.52 -16.45
CA ARG A 118 -11.84 7.71 -15.34
C ARG A 118 -12.34 7.01 -14.08
N THR A 119 -13.58 7.26 -13.67
CA THR A 119 -14.18 6.62 -12.49
C THR A 119 -14.17 5.10 -12.61
N THR A 120 -14.48 4.56 -13.78
CA THR A 120 -14.48 3.12 -14.05
C THR A 120 -13.06 2.53 -13.98
N LEU A 121 -12.05 3.21 -14.55
CA LEU A 121 -10.66 2.77 -14.48
C LEU A 121 -10.13 2.74 -13.05
N PHE A 122 -10.40 3.79 -12.27
CA PHE A 122 -10.01 3.84 -10.86
C PHE A 122 -10.71 2.77 -10.03
N ALA A 123 -12.01 2.54 -10.24
CA ALA A 123 -12.73 1.47 -9.55
C ALA A 123 -12.16 0.08 -9.86
N ARG A 124 -11.83 -0.21 -11.13
CA ARG A 124 -11.19 -1.48 -11.52
C ARG A 124 -9.79 -1.62 -10.94
N TYR A 125 -9.01 -0.54 -10.91
CA TYR A 125 -7.68 -0.54 -10.31
C TYR A 125 -7.76 -0.82 -8.80
N SER A 126 -8.64 -0.13 -8.08
CA SER A 126 -8.86 -0.33 -6.64
C SER A 126 -9.37 -1.74 -6.34
N LEU A 127 -10.34 -2.24 -7.11
CA LEU A 127 -10.85 -3.61 -6.99
C LEU A 127 -9.73 -4.65 -7.14
N ALA A 128 -8.92 -4.53 -8.21
CA ALA A 128 -7.79 -5.43 -8.45
C ALA A 128 -6.74 -5.34 -7.33
N GLY A 129 -6.50 -4.13 -6.80
CA GLY A 129 -5.62 -3.88 -5.67
C GLY A 129 -6.12 -4.57 -4.40
N SER A 130 -7.38 -4.33 -4.03
CA SER A 130 -8.01 -4.91 -2.83
C SER A 130 -8.09 -6.43 -2.88
N LEU A 131 -8.48 -7.02 -4.02
CA LEU A 131 -8.49 -8.47 -4.20
C LEU A 131 -7.09 -9.06 -4.09
N SER A 132 -6.10 -8.43 -4.74
CA SER A 132 -4.71 -8.88 -4.66
C SER A 132 -4.19 -8.83 -3.22
N ALA A 133 -4.51 -7.78 -2.46
CA ALA A 133 -4.11 -7.64 -1.07
C ALA A 133 -4.80 -8.68 -0.16
N ALA A 134 -6.10 -8.96 -0.40
CA ALA A 134 -6.82 -10.00 0.32
C ALA A 134 -6.15 -11.37 0.13
N PHE A 135 -5.84 -11.77 -1.11
CA PHE A 135 -5.12 -13.02 -1.38
C PHE A 135 -3.70 -13.01 -0.78
N GLY A 136 -3.03 -11.85 -0.76
CA GLY A 136 -1.74 -11.69 -0.09
C GLY A 136 -1.84 -11.93 1.42
N ALA A 137 -2.86 -11.38 2.07
CA ALA A 137 -3.12 -11.63 3.48
C ALA A 137 -3.38 -13.12 3.77
N LEU A 138 -4.15 -13.79 2.91
CA LEU A 138 -4.40 -15.23 3.05
C LEU A 138 -3.11 -16.05 2.92
N ALA A 139 -2.19 -15.65 2.02
CA ALA A 139 -0.92 -16.33 1.78
C ALA A 139 0.01 -16.32 3.01
N VAL A 140 -0.25 -15.47 4.01
CA VAL A 140 0.51 -15.42 5.28
C VAL A 140 0.37 -16.71 6.09
N GLY A 141 -0.61 -17.54 5.80
CA GLY A 141 -0.70 -18.90 6.34
C GLY A 141 0.43 -19.83 5.87
N LEU A 142 1.03 -19.59 4.70
CA LEU A 142 2.10 -20.42 4.13
C LEU A 142 3.35 -20.52 5.01
N PRO A 143 3.92 -19.43 5.57
CA PRO A 143 5.04 -19.51 6.51
C PRO A 143 4.76 -20.43 7.72
N ALA A 144 3.58 -20.31 8.31
CA ALA A 144 3.19 -21.16 9.43
C ALA A 144 3.06 -22.64 9.01
N TRP A 145 2.49 -22.89 7.85
CA TRP A 145 2.38 -24.24 7.29
C TRP A 145 3.75 -24.85 6.97
N LEU A 146 4.69 -24.07 6.36
CA LEU A 146 6.06 -24.52 6.09
C LEU A 146 6.82 -24.83 7.39
N ALA A 147 6.65 -23.99 8.41
CA ALA A 147 7.28 -24.24 9.71
C ALA A 147 6.78 -25.54 10.36
N GLN A 148 5.49 -25.87 10.20
CA GLN A 148 4.90 -27.07 10.80
C GLN A 148 5.19 -28.37 10.02
N HIS A 149 5.25 -28.32 8.68
CA HIS A 149 5.31 -29.51 7.84
C HIS A 149 6.65 -29.74 7.14
N ALA A 150 7.45 -28.69 6.93
CA ALA A 150 8.72 -28.76 6.22
C ALA A 150 9.93 -28.53 7.14
N ALA A 151 9.76 -28.52 8.46
CA ALA A 151 10.80 -28.29 9.47
C ALA A 151 11.59 -26.98 9.27
N TRP A 152 10.98 -25.97 8.64
CA TRP A 152 11.59 -24.65 8.51
C TRP A 152 11.47 -23.87 9.83
N ALA A 153 12.50 -23.11 10.19
CA ALA A 153 12.31 -22.11 11.24
C ALA A 153 11.28 -21.06 10.79
N LEU A 154 10.38 -20.67 11.68
CA LEU A 154 9.33 -19.67 11.34
C LEU A 154 9.92 -18.37 10.78
N VAL A 155 11.08 -17.93 11.33
CA VAL A 155 11.78 -16.73 10.85
C VAL A 155 12.19 -16.88 9.39
N ASP A 156 12.70 -18.04 8.99
CA ASP A 156 13.16 -18.26 7.62
C ASP A 156 11.99 -18.36 6.63
N ALA A 157 10.89 -18.98 7.06
CA ALA A 157 9.65 -18.99 6.28
C ALA A 157 9.06 -17.56 6.11
N LEU A 158 9.16 -16.71 7.13
CA LEU A 158 8.75 -15.31 7.04
C LEU A 158 9.73 -14.49 6.17
N ARG A 159 11.04 -14.78 6.23
CA ARG A 159 12.04 -14.18 5.31
C ARG A 159 11.74 -14.50 3.84
N ALA A 160 11.27 -15.71 3.56
CA ALA A 160 10.88 -16.09 2.20
C ALA A 160 9.75 -15.21 1.65
N MET A 161 8.84 -14.68 2.50
CA MET A 161 7.82 -13.71 2.07
C MET A 161 8.45 -12.38 1.65
N PHE A 162 9.51 -11.92 2.33
CA PHE A 162 10.25 -10.71 1.93
C PHE A 162 11.08 -10.94 0.67
N VAL A 163 11.62 -12.16 0.47
CA VAL A 163 12.24 -12.54 -0.82
C VAL A 163 11.19 -12.50 -1.94
N LEU A 164 9.99 -13.03 -1.71
CA LEU A 164 8.88 -12.92 -2.66
C LEU A 164 8.52 -11.46 -2.97
N TYR A 165 8.52 -10.60 -1.95
CA TYR A 165 8.35 -9.15 -2.11
C TYR A 165 9.39 -8.56 -3.06
N ALA A 166 10.67 -8.93 -2.89
CA ALA A 166 11.76 -8.50 -3.75
C ALA A 166 11.61 -9.01 -5.18
N VAL A 167 11.28 -10.28 -5.35
CA VAL A 167 11.06 -10.90 -6.68
C VAL A 167 9.92 -10.20 -7.42
N ILE A 168 8.80 -9.93 -6.74
CA ILE A 168 7.68 -9.18 -7.34
C ILE A 168 8.11 -7.76 -7.69
N GLY A 169 8.93 -7.10 -6.87
CA GLY A 169 9.55 -5.81 -7.21
C GLY A 169 10.32 -5.85 -8.53
N LEU A 170 11.15 -6.89 -8.74
CA LEU A 170 11.89 -7.10 -10.00
C LEU A 170 10.96 -7.42 -11.18
N VAL A 171 9.92 -8.22 -10.97
CA VAL A 171 8.91 -8.50 -12.00
C VAL A 171 8.18 -7.20 -12.41
N ILE A 172 7.79 -6.36 -11.46
CA ILE A 172 7.18 -5.05 -11.72
C ILE A 172 8.14 -4.14 -12.47
N TRP A 173 9.41 -4.10 -12.08
CA TRP A 173 10.45 -3.37 -12.79
C TRP A 173 10.58 -3.81 -14.24
N GLN A 174 10.59 -5.11 -14.50
CA GLN A 174 10.66 -5.67 -15.85
C GLN A 174 9.41 -5.35 -16.67
N LEU A 175 8.21 -5.38 -16.04
CA LEU A 175 6.98 -4.96 -16.69
C LEU A 175 7.02 -3.48 -17.08
N TYR A 176 7.44 -2.58 -16.17
CA TYR A 176 7.58 -1.16 -16.49
C TYR A 176 8.64 -0.88 -17.57
N ARG A 177 9.70 -1.69 -17.64
CA ARG A 177 10.68 -1.62 -18.76
C ARG A 177 10.07 -1.95 -20.10
N ARG A 178 9.13 -2.89 -20.16
CA ARG A 178 8.51 -3.37 -21.41
C ARG A 178 7.29 -2.58 -21.81
N LEU A 179 6.66 -1.86 -20.89
CA LEU A 179 5.49 -1.05 -21.24
C LEU A 179 5.92 0.09 -22.18
N PRO A 180 5.21 0.26 -23.32
CA PRO A 180 5.36 1.44 -24.16
C PRO A 180 4.79 2.65 -23.42
N LEU A 181 5.60 3.18 -22.52
CA LEU A 181 5.31 4.48 -21.95
C LEU A 181 5.63 5.49 -23.05
N PRO A 182 4.74 6.44 -23.36
CA PRO A 182 5.07 7.49 -24.29
C PRO A 182 6.43 8.04 -23.91
N ALA A 183 7.35 8.14 -24.89
CA ALA A 183 8.56 8.92 -24.71
C ALA A 183 8.12 10.23 -24.09
N ALA A 184 8.78 10.65 -23.01
CA ALA A 184 8.50 11.94 -22.42
C ALA A 184 8.39 12.91 -23.58
N SER A 185 7.21 13.51 -23.78
CA SER A 185 7.06 14.57 -24.74
C SER A 185 8.23 15.51 -24.45
N ALA A 186 9.05 15.79 -25.46
CA ALA A 186 10.30 16.52 -25.29
C ALA A 186 10.11 17.97 -24.81
N ALA A 187 8.88 18.36 -24.56
CA ALA A 187 8.57 19.56 -23.80
C ALA A 187 8.83 19.27 -22.32
N PRO A 188 9.75 19.99 -21.66
CA PRO A 188 9.89 19.97 -20.23
C PRO A 188 8.49 20.18 -19.64
N ALA A 189 8.04 19.26 -18.76
CA ALA A 189 6.76 19.43 -18.11
C ALA A 189 6.75 20.81 -17.49
N SER A 190 5.89 21.69 -17.97
CA SER A 190 5.78 23.06 -17.47
C SER A 190 5.67 22.97 -15.96
N ALA A 191 6.41 23.83 -15.27
CA ALA A 191 6.28 23.93 -13.81
C ALA A 191 4.79 23.98 -13.46
N PRO A 192 4.34 23.29 -12.39
CA PRO A 192 2.93 23.23 -12.05
C PRO A 192 2.34 24.64 -12.08
N ALA A 193 1.32 24.86 -12.91
CA ALA A 193 0.66 26.16 -12.97
C ALA A 193 0.11 26.50 -11.57
N PRO A 194 0.22 27.74 -11.12
CA PRO A 194 -0.35 28.17 -9.86
C PRO A 194 -1.83 27.80 -9.80
N LEU A 195 -2.29 27.30 -8.64
CA LEU A 195 -3.68 26.82 -8.45
C LEU A 195 -4.76 27.90 -8.68
N GLY A 196 -4.36 29.16 -8.91
CA GLY A 196 -5.25 30.26 -9.21
C GLY A 196 -6.41 30.40 -8.20
N PRO A 197 -7.62 30.73 -8.67
CA PRO A 197 -8.81 30.90 -7.79
C PRO A 197 -9.19 29.63 -7.02
N SER A 198 -8.85 28.44 -7.52
CA SER A 198 -9.17 27.14 -6.89
C SER A 198 -8.28 26.80 -5.68
N ARG A 199 -7.23 27.60 -5.40
CA ARG A 199 -6.27 27.32 -4.32
C ARG A 199 -6.95 27.11 -2.97
N GLY A 200 -7.92 27.96 -2.62
CA GLY A 200 -8.63 27.87 -1.34
C GLY A 200 -9.39 26.55 -1.19
N VAL A 201 -10.07 26.12 -2.26
CA VAL A 201 -10.83 24.86 -2.27
C VAL A 201 -9.87 23.66 -2.16
N VAL A 202 -8.77 23.67 -2.94
CA VAL A 202 -7.78 22.58 -2.93
C VAL A 202 -7.12 22.45 -1.56
N VAL A 203 -6.71 23.55 -0.93
CA VAL A 203 -6.10 23.54 0.42
C VAL A 203 -7.09 23.02 1.47
N LYS A 204 -8.35 23.48 1.42
CA LYS A 204 -9.39 23.03 2.35
C LYS A 204 -9.67 21.53 2.21
N LEU A 205 -9.80 21.03 0.98
CA LEU A 205 -9.99 19.60 0.72
C LEU A 205 -8.75 18.80 1.15
N ALA A 206 -7.55 19.27 0.84
CA ALA A 206 -6.32 18.61 1.28
C ALA A 206 -6.23 18.52 2.80
N ALA A 207 -6.59 19.57 3.54
CA ALA A 207 -6.62 19.55 5.01
C ALA A 207 -7.64 18.54 5.56
N LEU A 208 -8.86 18.50 4.99
CA LEU A 208 -9.89 17.54 5.39
C LEU A 208 -9.47 16.09 5.12
N PHE A 209 -8.95 15.81 3.93
CA PHE A 209 -8.44 14.46 3.61
C PHE A 209 -7.20 14.08 4.42
N SER A 210 -6.37 15.05 4.79
CA SER A 210 -5.22 14.78 5.69
C SER A 210 -5.68 14.40 7.09
N LEU A 211 -6.75 15.02 7.59
CA LEU A 211 -7.35 14.67 8.88
C LEU A 211 -7.97 13.27 8.85
N ASP A 212 -8.71 12.94 7.79
CA ASP A 212 -9.29 11.61 7.56
C ASP A 212 -8.20 10.54 7.46
N ALA A 213 -7.15 10.79 6.66
CA ALA A 213 -6.01 9.89 6.52
C ALA A 213 -5.24 9.72 7.84
N PHE A 214 -5.13 10.77 8.66
CA PHE A 214 -4.53 10.69 10.00
C PHE A 214 -5.33 9.76 10.90
N ALA A 215 -6.66 9.91 10.95
CA ALA A 215 -7.54 9.05 11.74
C ALA A 215 -7.45 7.58 11.28
N GLY A 216 -7.53 7.32 9.96
CA GLY A 216 -7.36 5.99 9.38
C GLY A 216 -5.97 5.38 9.62
N GLY A 217 -4.94 6.21 9.67
CA GLY A 217 -3.56 5.80 9.96
C GLY A 217 -3.32 5.33 11.39
N LEU A 218 -4.22 5.62 12.33
CA LEU A 218 -4.15 5.10 13.70
C LEU A 218 -4.51 3.60 13.77
N VAL A 219 -5.22 3.08 12.77
CA VAL A 219 -5.66 1.67 12.70
C VAL A 219 -5.00 0.99 11.49
N LEU A 220 -3.70 0.75 11.60
CA LEU A 220 -2.95 0.03 10.56
C LEU A 220 -3.20 -1.48 10.63
N ASN A 221 -3.27 -2.14 9.48
CA ASN A 221 -3.41 -3.59 9.41
C ASN A 221 -2.31 -4.33 10.18
N SER A 222 -1.08 -3.84 10.18
CA SER A 222 0.01 -4.42 10.97
C SER A 222 -0.23 -4.30 12.48
N LEU A 223 -0.79 -3.19 12.97
CA LEU A 223 -1.12 -3.02 14.38
C LEU A 223 -2.33 -3.87 14.78
N VAL A 224 -3.34 -3.95 13.92
CA VAL A 224 -4.49 -4.86 14.13
C VAL A 224 -4.01 -6.31 14.12
N SER A 225 -3.13 -6.71 13.20
CA SER A 225 -2.53 -8.04 13.16
C SER A 225 -1.77 -8.34 14.48
N LEU A 226 -0.94 -7.41 14.94
CA LEU A 226 -0.24 -7.54 16.22
C LEU A 226 -1.22 -7.75 17.38
N TRP A 227 -2.27 -6.96 17.43
CA TRP A 227 -3.31 -7.03 18.47
C TRP A 227 -4.05 -8.39 18.44
N LEU A 228 -4.43 -8.85 17.24
CA LEU A 228 -5.06 -10.18 17.07
C LEU A 228 -4.16 -11.32 17.54
N LEU A 229 -2.88 -11.27 17.19
CA LEU A 229 -1.89 -12.28 17.59
C LEU A 229 -1.66 -12.28 19.11
N GLN A 230 -1.52 -11.10 19.74
CA GLN A 230 -1.15 -10.99 21.15
C GLN A 230 -2.36 -11.06 22.09
N ARG A 231 -3.47 -10.41 21.74
CA ARG A 231 -4.63 -10.32 22.64
C ARG A 231 -5.50 -11.56 22.61
N PHE A 232 -5.65 -12.16 21.42
CA PHE A 232 -6.51 -13.33 21.21
C PHE A 232 -5.73 -14.63 20.98
N GLY A 233 -4.40 -14.57 20.88
CA GLY A 233 -3.59 -15.73 20.60
C GLY A 233 -3.88 -16.38 19.24
N LEU A 234 -4.41 -15.60 18.28
CA LEU A 234 -4.74 -16.15 16.97
C LEU A 234 -3.48 -16.62 16.25
N SER A 235 -3.62 -17.71 15.52
CA SER A 235 -2.55 -18.17 14.63
C SER A 235 -2.38 -17.18 13.47
N LEU A 236 -1.19 -17.18 12.88
CA LEU A 236 -0.90 -16.35 11.70
C LEU A 236 -1.85 -16.65 10.53
N THR A 237 -2.24 -17.93 10.39
CA THR A 237 -3.25 -18.36 9.40
C THR A 237 -4.63 -17.78 9.69
N ALA A 238 -5.07 -17.75 10.94
CA ALA A 238 -6.35 -17.16 11.32
C ALA A 238 -6.37 -15.65 11.13
N ALA A 239 -5.28 -14.96 11.47
CA ALA A 239 -5.12 -13.53 11.19
C ALA A 239 -5.15 -13.24 9.67
N GLY A 240 -4.46 -14.05 8.88
CA GLY A 240 -4.50 -13.95 7.41
C GLY A 240 -5.91 -14.15 6.84
N ALA A 241 -6.67 -15.13 7.36
CA ALA A 241 -8.07 -15.34 6.95
C ALA A 241 -8.97 -14.16 7.34
N PHE A 242 -8.78 -13.57 8.52
CA PHE A 242 -9.52 -12.36 8.93
C PHE A 242 -9.31 -11.21 7.93
N PHE A 243 -8.05 -10.92 7.57
CA PHE A 243 -7.75 -9.86 6.60
C PHE A 243 -8.16 -10.21 5.18
N PHE A 244 -8.18 -11.50 4.81
CA PHE A 244 -8.73 -11.95 3.54
C PHE A 244 -10.22 -11.60 3.43
N TRP A 245 -11.03 -11.97 4.40
CA TRP A 245 -12.47 -11.69 4.38
C TRP A 245 -12.76 -10.19 4.44
N SER A 246 -12.03 -9.45 5.28
CA SER A 246 -12.13 -7.99 5.33
C SER A 246 -11.80 -7.35 3.98
N GLY A 247 -10.70 -7.76 3.35
CA GLY A 247 -10.29 -7.27 2.03
C GLY A 247 -11.26 -7.67 0.91
N LEU A 248 -11.85 -8.87 0.99
CA LEU A 248 -12.86 -9.33 0.04
C LEU A 248 -14.15 -8.49 0.14
N LEU A 249 -14.62 -8.22 1.36
CA LEU A 249 -15.77 -7.34 1.60
C LEU A 249 -15.50 -5.92 1.10
N SER A 250 -14.30 -5.39 1.35
CA SER A 250 -13.85 -4.11 0.81
C SER A 250 -13.86 -4.11 -0.72
N ALA A 251 -13.38 -5.18 -1.37
CA ALA A 251 -13.39 -5.31 -2.82
C ALA A 251 -14.83 -5.33 -3.39
N VAL A 252 -15.75 -6.03 -2.73
CA VAL A 252 -17.18 -6.05 -3.12
C VAL A 252 -17.79 -4.64 -2.99
N SER A 253 -17.46 -3.90 -1.95
CA SER A 253 -17.93 -2.51 -1.77
C SER A 253 -17.51 -1.59 -2.92
N GLN A 254 -16.33 -1.81 -3.51
CA GLN A 254 -15.85 -1.06 -4.68
C GLN A 254 -16.74 -1.24 -5.92
N LEU A 255 -17.43 -2.39 -6.05
CA LEU A 255 -18.38 -2.63 -7.12
C LEU A 255 -19.72 -1.94 -6.87
N VAL A 256 -20.13 -1.85 -5.61
CA VAL A 256 -21.40 -1.22 -5.20
C VAL A 256 -21.33 0.30 -5.27
N ALA A 257 -20.17 0.89 -4.90
CA ALA A 257 -20.00 2.34 -4.82
C ALA A 257 -20.32 3.10 -6.12
N PRO A 258 -19.88 2.69 -7.33
CA PRO A 258 -20.24 3.37 -8.58
C PRO A 258 -21.72 3.24 -8.93
N TRP A 259 -22.37 2.12 -8.58
CA TRP A 259 -23.79 1.92 -8.76
C TRP A 259 -24.60 2.85 -7.86
N LEU A 260 -24.20 2.96 -6.59
CA LEU A 260 -24.83 3.85 -5.62
C LEU A 260 -24.64 5.32 -6.02
N ALA A 261 -23.43 5.70 -6.46
CA ALA A 261 -23.12 7.05 -6.92
C ALA A 261 -23.96 7.50 -8.10
N ARG A 262 -24.36 6.57 -8.99
CA ARG A 262 -25.30 6.87 -10.09
C ARG A 262 -26.75 7.10 -9.61
N ARG A 263 -27.14 6.52 -8.47
CA ARG A 263 -28.50 6.65 -7.93
C ARG A 263 -28.69 7.85 -7.03
N ILE A 264 -27.78 8.09 -6.12
CA ILE A 264 -27.90 9.13 -5.07
C ILE A 264 -26.89 10.28 -5.21
N GLY A 265 -26.01 10.22 -6.22
CA GLY A 265 -24.95 11.18 -6.46
C GLY A 265 -23.68 10.89 -5.66
N LEU A 266 -22.55 11.42 -6.12
CA LEU A 266 -21.23 11.19 -5.54
C LEU A 266 -21.13 11.66 -4.08
N LEU A 267 -21.62 12.88 -3.79
CA LEU A 267 -21.56 13.46 -2.46
C LEU A 267 -22.33 12.64 -1.43
N ASN A 268 -23.57 12.28 -1.76
CA ASN A 268 -24.42 11.49 -0.87
C ASN A 268 -23.81 10.09 -0.66
N THR A 269 -23.29 9.46 -1.71
CA THR A 269 -22.59 8.18 -1.59
C THR A 269 -21.44 8.28 -0.59
N MET A 270 -20.59 9.29 -0.73
CA MET A 270 -19.46 9.51 0.18
C MET A 270 -19.96 9.69 1.64
N VAL A 271 -20.96 10.53 1.88
CA VAL A 271 -21.49 10.78 3.22
C VAL A 271 -22.10 9.51 3.83
N PHE A 272 -23.02 8.85 3.10
CA PHE A 272 -23.73 7.69 3.64
C PHE A 272 -22.86 6.44 3.81
N THR A 273 -21.78 6.30 3.06
CA THR A 273 -20.82 5.20 3.27
C THR A 273 -19.86 5.45 4.43
N HIS A 274 -19.61 6.71 4.81
CA HIS A 274 -18.74 7.05 5.94
C HIS A 274 -19.47 7.02 7.28
N ILE A 275 -20.77 7.39 7.34
CA ILE A 275 -21.54 7.40 8.58
C ILE A 275 -21.47 6.07 9.36
N PRO A 276 -21.70 4.88 8.75
CA PRO A 276 -21.59 3.62 9.48
C PRO A 276 -20.19 3.34 10.00
N ALA A 277 -19.16 3.74 9.26
CA ALA A 277 -17.76 3.52 9.65
C ALA A 277 -17.33 4.42 10.82
N THR A 278 -18.00 5.58 11.03
CA THR A 278 -17.70 6.51 12.13
C THR A 278 -18.56 6.28 13.37
N CYS A 279 -19.65 5.52 13.24
CA CYS A 279 -20.58 5.21 14.34
C CYS A 279 -20.36 3.80 14.95
N ALA A 280 -19.48 2.97 14.35
CA ALA A 280 -19.11 1.64 14.82
C ALA A 280 -17.84 1.68 15.69
#